data_e141c30e113f011e41781692a7afaa0e
#
_entry.id   e141c30e113f011e41781692a7afaa0e
#
_cell.length_a   1.000
_cell.length_b   1.000
_cell.length_c   1.000
_cell.angle_alpha   90.00
_cell.angle_beta   90.00
_cell.angle_gamma   90.00
#
_symmetry.space_group_name_H-M   'P 1'
#
loop_
_entity.id
_entity.type
_entity.pdbx_description
1 polymer ?
#
loop_
_entity_poly.entity_id
_entity_poly.type
_entity_poly.pdbx_seq_one_letter_code
_entity_poly.pdbx_strand_id
1 'polypeptide(L)'
;LYDELRKDFSNEVLEKAGLVLKSDKGGYIDRFRNRVIIPIQNENGEFVAFGARALEKDQNPKYLNSSDSLIYNKSRLLYGLYTAKEAIKHEDSVILMEGYFDVISSQAHGIENCVASCGTSLTPDHVKLLSRYTKSRRIYLSFDTDSAGQKATARGASIIKEVFAGLGNVKQFDESYLPSSDDKYACEIRVIAPPEGKDPDEFVRSVGADAYKMYMENAPLFIDFQIDSILKNKDKFTTPQEKAQFISTLIPILVEIKNKIIRAEYADMVAQSLGIVPEAIMSEIRSYERMNAPRVERIVKNVTKNNSVSK
;
A
#
# COMPACT_ATOMS: atom_id res chain seq x y z
N LEU A 1 21.45 29.34 3.65
CA LEU A 1 21.72 28.48 2.47
C LEU A 1 21.90 29.33 1.23
N TYR A 2 20.94 30.22 0.91
CA TYR A 2 21.00 31.12 -0.26
C TYR A 2 22.28 31.94 -0.31
N ASP A 3 22.63 32.62 0.78
CA ASP A 3 23.80 33.48 0.85
C ASP A 3 25.14 32.76 0.59
N GLU A 4 25.19 31.48 0.88
CA GLU A 4 26.38 30.66 0.61
C GLU A 4 26.38 30.17 -0.84
N LEU A 5 25.29 29.55 -1.28
CA LEU A 5 25.23 28.92 -2.59
C LEU A 5 25.25 29.91 -3.78
N ARG A 6 24.75 31.15 -3.60
CA ARG A 6 24.78 32.17 -4.65
C ARG A 6 26.20 32.62 -5.04
N LYS A 7 27.22 32.23 -4.29
CA LYS A 7 28.62 32.51 -4.63
C LYS A 7 29.08 31.64 -5.81
N ASP A 8 28.51 30.42 -5.91
CA ASP A 8 28.96 29.41 -6.89
C ASP A 8 27.90 29.12 -7.95
N PHE A 9 26.63 29.39 -7.66
CA PHE A 9 25.50 29.03 -8.52
C PHE A 9 24.59 30.24 -8.83
N SER A 10 24.06 30.29 -10.05
CA SER A 10 23.10 31.34 -10.40
C SER A 10 21.75 31.15 -9.68
N ASN A 11 21.03 32.24 -9.49
CA ASN A 11 19.71 32.24 -8.85
C ASN A 11 18.73 31.31 -9.58
N GLU A 12 18.79 31.23 -10.92
CA GLU A 12 17.95 30.34 -11.72
C GLU A 12 18.24 28.86 -11.43
N VAL A 13 19.49 28.50 -11.24
CA VAL A 13 19.90 27.12 -10.88
C VAL A 13 19.38 26.79 -9.50
N LEU A 14 19.55 27.66 -8.52
CA LEU A 14 19.07 27.45 -7.14
C LEU A 14 17.55 27.35 -7.06
N GLU A 15 16.83 28.16 -7.85
CA GLU A 15 15.37 28.12 -7.96
C GLU A 15 14.90 26.80 -8.61
N LYS A 16 15.51 26.40 -9.74
CA LYS A 16 15.21 25.14 -10.43
C LYS A 16 15.55 23.91 -9.58
N ALA A 17 16.60 23.98 -8.77
CA ALA A 17 16.93 22.94 -7.80
C ALA A 17 15.95 22.90 -6.60
N GLY A 18 15.05 23.88 -6.50
CA GLY A 18 14.06 23.94 -5.42
C GLY A 18 14.66 24.26 -4.05
N LEU A 19 15.83 24.89 -4.00
CA LEU A 19 16.52 25.28 -2.77
C LEU A 19 16.10 26.65 -2.29
N VAL A 20 15.72 27.53 -3.22
CA VAL A 20 15.28 28.89 -2.95
C VAL A 20 13.93 29.19 -3.61
N LEU A 21 13.25 30.21 -3.14
CA LEU A 21 12.00 30.72 -3.68
C LEU A 21 12.15 32.24 -3.92
N LYS A 22 11.46 32.75 -4.93
CA LYS A 22 11.29 34.20 -5.09
C LYS A 22 10.48 34.74 -3.94
N SER A 23 10.95 35.88 -3.38
CA SER A 23 10.24 36.59 -2.32
C SER A 23 9.31 37.64 -2.91
N ASP A 24 8.12 37.79 -2.35
CA ASP A 24 7.16 38.84 -2.71
C ASP A 24 7.74 40.27 -2.49
N LYS A 25 8.74 40.37 -1.60
CA LYS A 25 9.47 41.61 -1.31
C LYS A 25 10.67 41.87 -2.24
N GLY A 26 10.84 41.01 -3.26
CA GLY A 26 12.00 41.00 -4.12
C GLY A 26 13.14 40.14 -3.59
N GLY A 27 14.00 39.62 -4.51
CA GLY A 27 15.11 38.74 -4.17
C GLY A 27 14.68 37.28 -3.95
N TYR A 28 15.52 36.53 -3.23
CA TYR A 28 15.33 35.08 -2.99
C TYR A 28 15.44 34.79 -1.50
N ILE A 29 14.71 33.75 -1.08
CA ILE A 29 14.71 33.23 0.30
C ILE A 29 14.87 31.73 0.26
N ASP A 30 15.45 31.15 1.30
CA ASP A 30 15.55 29.70 1.47
C ASP A 30 14.16 29.05 1.44
N ARG A 31 14.03 27.95 0.70
CA ARG A 31 12.78 27.16 0.66
C ARG A 31 12.52 26.49 2.00
N PHE A 32 13.53 25.90 2.59
CA PHE A 32 13.43 25.14 3.84
C PHE A 32 13.92 26.02 5.00
N ARG A 33 12.99 26.60 5.76
CA ARG A 33 13.28 27.50 6.89
C ARG A 33 12.72 26.90 8.17
N ASN A 34 13.53 26.93 9.23
CA ASN A 34 13.18 26.44 10.56
C ASN A 34 12.62 25.01 10.53
N ARG A 35 13.38 24.09 9.91
CA ARG A 35 12.97 22.69 9.69
C ARG A 35 14.13 21.75 9.88
N VAL A 36 13.84 20.55 10.38
CA VAL A 36 14.76 19.41 10.26
C VAL A 36 14.79 18.95 8.82
N ILE A 37 15.98 18.88 8.24
CA ILE A 37 16.18 18.46 6.84
C ILE A 37 16.45 16.97 6.80
N ILE A 38 15.76 16.29 5.90
CA ILE A 38 15.88 14.84 5.64
C ILE A 38 16.38 14.71 4.20
N PRO A 39 17.64 14.32 3.99
CA PRO A 39 18.16 14.08 2.64
C PRO A 39 17.47 12.88 1.99
N ILE A 40 17.12 13.00 0.72
CA ILE A 40 16.46 11.92 -0.05
C ILE A 40 17.46 11.39 -1.06
N GLN A 41 17.72 10.08 -1.00
CA GLN A 41 18.59 9.37 -1.93
C GLN A 41 17.77 8.58 -2.94
N ASN A 42 18.30 8.48 -4.17
CA ASN A 42 17.82 7.54 -5.17
C ASN A 42 18.33 6.10 -4.89
N GLU A 43 17.98 5.13 -5.75
CA GLU A 43 18.39 3.72 -5.61
C GLU A 43 19.92 3.50 -5.69
N ASN A 44 20.68 4.48 -6.19
CA ASN A 44 22.14 4.44 -6.29
C ASN A 44 22.84 5.09 -5.09
N GLY A 45 22.11 5.73 -4.19
CA GLY A 45 22.65 6.45 -3.02
C GLY A 45 22.99 7.92 -3.28
N GLU A 46 22.64 8.45 -4.45
CA GLU A 46 22.87 9.85 -4.78
C GLU A 46 21.77 10.71 -4.12
N PHE A 47 22.17 11.84 -3.52
CA PHE A 47 21.21 12.80 -2.96
C PHE A 47 20.54 13.59 -4.07
N VAL A 48 19.22 13.44 -4.20
CA VAL A 48 18.44 14.02 -5.29
C VAL A 48 17.37 15.03 -4.85
N ALA A 49 17.05 15.05 -3.56
CA ALA A 49 16.02 15.93 -2.99
C ALA A 49 16.14 16.05 -1.47
N PHE A 50 15.26 16.86 -0.90
CA PHE A 50 15.09 17.00 0.54
C PHE A 50 13.63 16.89 0.94
N GLY A 51 13.38 16.14 2.02
CA GLY A 51 12.22 16.27 2.86
C GLY A 51 12.54 17.18 4.03
N ALA A 52 11.54 17.83 4.61
CA ALA A 52 11.74 18.67 5.77
C ALA A 52 10.54 18.64 6.71
N ARG A 53 10.80 18.51 8.02
CA ARG A 53 9.77 18.57 9.07
C ARG A 53 9.88 19.87 9.85
N ALA A 54 8.75 20.55 10.06
CA ALA A 54 8.67 21.75 10.89
C ALA A 54 9.18 21.50 12.31
N LEU A 55 9.96 22.42 12.85
CA LEU A 55 10.41 22.38 14.24
C LEU A 55 9.32 22.84 15.19
N GLU A 56 8.50 23.80 14.79
CA GLU A 56 7.42 24.35 15.58
C GLU A 56 6.08 23.70 15.25
N LYS A 57 5.20 23.54 16.25
CA LYS A 57 3.90 22.84 16.09
C LYS A 57 2.92 23.58 15.19
N ASP A 58 2.97 24.89 15.17
CA ASP A 58 2.11 25.81 14.40
C ASP A 58 2.65 26.11 13.00
N GLN A 59 3.86 25.70 12.69
CA GLN A 59 4.47 25.89 11.37
C GLN A 59 3.85 24.98 10.32
N ASN A 60 3.18 25.57 9.33
CA ASN A 60 2.57 24.85 8.23
C ASN A 60 3.35 25.03 6.90
N PRO A 61 3.39 23.96 6.06
CA PRO A 61 2.94 22.60 6.31
C PRO A 61 3.88 21.87 7.30
N LYS A 62 3.38 20.89 8.06
CA LYS A 62 4.18 20.05 8.98
C LYS A 62 5.37 19.39 8.25
N TYR A 63 5.13 18.85 7.05
CA TYR A 63 6.15 18.33 6.15
C TYR A 63 6.21 19.12 4.86
N LEU A 64 7.41 19.38 4.38
CA LEU A 64 7.67 20.06 3.12
C LEU A 64 8.70 19.25 2.33
N ASN A 65 8.40 18.92 1.08
CA ASN A 65 9.30 18.20 0.19
C ASN A 65 9.83 19.11 -0.92
N SER A 66 10.98 18.74 -1.50
CA SER A 66 11.42 19.31 -2.76
C SER A 66 10.33 19.14 -3.83
N SER A 67 10.27 20.08 -4.76
CA SER A 67 9.46 19.92 -5.97
C SER A 67 10.10 18.88 -6.89
N ASP A 68 9.31 18.30 -7.78
CA ASP A 68 9.87 17.45 -8.84
C ASP A 68 10.88 18.25 -9.69
N SER A 69 11.95 17.58 -10.10
CA SER A 69 13.04 18.14 -10.87
C SER A 69 13.55 17.14 -11.91
N LEU A 70 14.59 17.51 -12.65
CA LEU A 70 15.23 16.58 -13.62
C LEU A 70 15.82 15.33 -12.97
N ILE A 71 16.20 15.41 -11.68
CA ILE A 71 16.84 14.31 -10.93
C ILE A 71 15.95 13.71 -9.85
N TYR A 72 14.78 14.30 -9.60
CA TYR A 72 13.84 13.86 -8.55
C TYR A 72 12.41 13.83 -9.05
N ASN A 73 11.80 12.65 -8.95
CA ASN A 73 10.38 12.46 -9.23
C ASN A 73 9.74 11.64 -8.09
N LYS A 74 8.83 12.26 -7.37
CA LYS A 74 8.15 11.66 -6.20
C LYS A 74 7.41 10.38 -6.53
N SER A 75 6.86 10.27 -7.75
CA SER A 75 6.09 9.11 -8.17
C SER A 75 6.95 7.89 -8.53
N ARG A 76 8.28 8.03 -8.56
CA ARG A 76 9.23 7.00 -8.95
C ARG A 76 10.29 6.69 -7.90
N LEU A 77 10.28 7.41 -6.78
CA LEU A 77 11.28 7.28 -5.73
C LEU A 77 10.63 6.85 -4.43
N LEU A 78 11.21 5.85 -3.78
CA LEU A 78 10.86 5.42 -2.43
C LEU A 78 11.98 5.81 -1.47
N TYR A 79 11.61 6.51 -0.41
CA TYR A 79 12.54 6.88 0.65
C TYR A 79 13.06 5.64 1.38
N GLY A 80 14.35 5.62 1.69
CA GLY A 80 14.98 4.50 2.39
C GLY A 80 15.35 3.32 1.49
N LEU A 81 15.02 3.33 0.18
CA LEU A 81 15.28 2.18 -0.69
C LEU A 81 16.77 1.87 -0.83
N TYR A 82 17.64 2.88 -0.91
CA TYR A 82 19.07 2.66 -1.01
C TYR A 82 19.62 1.86 0.18
N THR A 83 19.21 2.19 1.39
CA THR A 83 19.60 1.50 2.61
C THR A 83 18.91 0.14 2.76
N ALA A 84 17.66 0.03 2.32
CA ALA A 84 16.82 -1.15 2.50
C ALA A 84 17.05 -2.26 1.45
N LYS A 85 17.57 -1.94 0.26
CA LYS A 85 17.56 -2.85 -0.88
C LYS A 85 18.22 -4.21 -0.66
N GLU A 86 19.29 -4.26 0.12
CA GLU A 86 19.97 -5.54 0.43
C GLU A 86 19.17 -6.35 1.45
N ALA A 87 18.60 -5.71 2.47
CA ALA A 87 17.71 -6.37 3.42
C ALA A 87 16.43 -6.89 2.71
N ILE A 88 15.84 -6.10 1.80
CA ILE A 88 14.69 -6.53 0.98
C ILE A 88 15.02 -7.80 0.17
N LYS A 89 16.20 -7.86 -0.44
CA LYS A 89 16.64 -9.04 -1.20
C LYS A 89 16.88 -10.26 -0.30
N HIS A 90 17.48 -10.04 0.87
CA HIS A 90 17.80 -11.09 1.81
C HIS A 90 16.53 -11.70 2.43
N GLU A 91 15.61 -10.86 2.88
CA GLU A 91 14.35 -11.28 3.50
C GLU A 91 13.24 -11.60 2.48
N ASP A 92 13.52 -11.32 1.18
CA ASP A 92 12.59 -11.45 0.07
C ASP A 92 11.21 -10.83 0.36
N SER A 93 11.21 -9.72 1.09
CA SER A 93 10.02 -9.00 1.51
C SER A 93 10.31 -7.51 1.72
N VAL A 94 9.28 -6.67 1.61
CA VAL A 94 9.38 -5.23 1.85
C VAL A 94 8.25 -4.72 2.72
N ILE A 95 8.55 -3.78 3.62
CA ILE A 95 7.56 -3.08 4.43
C ILE A 95 7.38 -1.68 3.84
N LEU A 96 6.17 -1.39 3.38
CA LEU A 96 5.76 -0.08 2.89
C LEU A 96 5.14 0.73 4.03
N MET A 97 5.73 1.89 4.30
CA MET A 97 5.32 2.85 5.32
C MET A 97 4.90 4.18 4.68
N GLU A 98 4.32 5.11 5.45
CA GLU A 98 3.86 6.40 4.92
C GLU A 98 4.95 7.47 4.93
N GLY A 99 5.68 7.59 6.02
CA GLY A 99 6.51 8.74 6.31
C GLY A 99 8.01 8.46 6.49
N TYR A 100 8.75 9.54 6.50
CA TYR A 100 10.20 9.53 6.71
C TYR A 100 10.58 8.94 8.06
N PHE A 101 9.86 9.34 9.12
CA PHE A 101 10.21 8.95 10.50
C PHE A 101 9.86 7.49 10.76
N ASP A 102 8.84 6.95 10.12
CA ASP A 102 8.51 5.54 10.21
C ASP A 102 9.69 4.68 9.71
N VAL A 103 10.26 5.04 8.56
CA VAL A 103 11.43 4.36 7.99
C VAL A 103 12.69 4.60 8.83
N ILE A 104 12.97 5.86 9.20
CA ILE A 104 14.17 6.20 9.97
C ILE A 104 14.17 5.44 11.32
N SER A 105 13.04 5.46 12.01
CA SER A 105 12.90 4.78 13.30
C SER A 105 12.99 3.27 13.13
N SER A 106 12.31 2.69 12.17
CA SER A 106 12.34 1.25 11.92
C SER A 106 13.74 0.76 11.58
N GLN A 107 14.44 1.42 10.67
CA GLN A 107 15.82 1.05 10.31
C GLN A 107 16.78 1.23 11.50
N ALA A 108 16.63 2.30 12.30
CA ALA A 108 17.43 2.52 13.50
C ALA A 108 17.21 1.43 14.57
N HIS A 109 16.08 0.75 14.55
CA HIS A 109 15.74 -0.37 15.45
C HIS A 109 15.93 -1.75 14.81
N GLY A 110 16.63 -1.86 13.66
CA GLY A 110 16.97 -3.14 13.05
C GLY A 110 15.88 -3.76 12.15
N ILE A 111 14.88 -2.95 11.73
CA ILE A 111 13.90 -3.33 10.72
C ILE A 111 14.33 -2.66 9.41
N GLU A 112 15.24 -3.33 8.69
CA GLU A 112 15.99 -2.69 7.60
C GLU A 112 15.27 -2.75 6.25
N ASN A 113 14.34 -3.68 6.03
CA ASN A 113 13.62 -3.89 4.76
C ASN A 113 12.40 -2.96 4.58
N CYS A 114 12.44 -1.75 5.12
CA CYS A 114 11.34 -0.80 5.08
C CYS A 114 11.63 0.42 4.20
N VAL A 115 10.59 0.91 3.51
CA VAL A 115 10.62 2.07 2.61
C VAL A 115 9.33 2.87 2.73
N ALA A 116 9.35 4.15 2.30
CA ALA A 116 8.14 4.99 2.31
C ALA A 116 7.96 5.81 1.03
N SER A 117 6.70 6.12 0.72
CA SER A 117 6.31 6.99 -0.39
C SER A 117 6.40 8.50 -0.07
N CYS A 118 6.48 8.85 1.22
CA CYS A 118 6.76 10.18 1.77
C CYS A 118 5.98 11.35 1.14
N GLY A 119 4.68 11.41 1.41
CA GLY A 119 3.80 12.50 1.01
C GLY A 119 3.24 12.38 -0.41
N THR A 120 3.39 11.21 -1.04
CA THR A 120 2.63 10.81 -2.23
C THR A 120 1.91 9.49 -1.96
N SER A 121 0.75 9.28 -2.58
CA SER A 121 0.16 7.94 -2.61
C SER A 121 1.09 6.98 -3.34
N LEU A 122 1.06 5.70 -2.96
CA LEU A 122 1.75 4.64 -3.69
C LEU A 122 1.39 4.71 -5.19
N THR A 123 2.38 4.52 -6.07
CA THR A 123 2.19 4.57 -7.51
C THR A 123 2.57 3.24 -8.16
N PRO A 124 2.10 2.97 -9.40
CA PRO A 124 2.56 1.82 -10.17
C PRO A 124 4.09 1.78 -10.38
N ASP A 125 4.74 2.94 -10.53
CA ASP A 125 6.19 3.01 -10.71
C ASP A 125 6.94 2.64 -9.42
N HIS A 126 6.42 3.00 -8.24
CA HIS A 126 6.94 2.53 -6.95
C HIS A 126 6.92 1.00 -6.85
N VAL A 127 5.78 0.38 -7.21
CA VAL A 127 5.64 -1.08 -7.15
C VAL A 127 6.55 -1.78 -8.18
N LYS A 128 6.66 -1.25 -9.40
CA LYS A 128 7.61 -1.74 -10.41
C LYS A 128 9.05 -1.63 -9.93
N LEU A 129 9.40 -0.56 -9.20
CA LEU A 129 10.72 -0.40 -8.62
C LEU A 129 10.99 -1.50 -7.58
N LEU A 130 10.05 -1.74 -6.66
CA LEU A 130 10.17 -2.79 -5.64
C LEU A 130 10.25 -4.19 -6.23
N SER A 131 9.55 -4.48 -7.33
CA SER A 131 9.58 -5.78 -7.98
C SER A 131 10.96 -6.23 -8.48
N ARG A 132 11.93 -5.32 -8.52
CA ARG A 132 13.33 -5.63 -8.86
C ARG A 132 14.11 -6.23 -7.68
N TYR A 133 13.61 -6.04 -6.46
CA TYR A 133 14.31 -6.38 -5.21
C TYR A 133 13.68 -7.54 -4.47
N THR A 134 12.39 -7.84 -4.67
CA THR A 134 11.71 -9.00 -4.07
C THR A 134 11.26 -9.98 -5.15
N LYS A 135 11.59 -11.27 -4.97
CA LYS A 135 11.22 -12.36 -5.89
C LYS A 135 9.84 -12.93 -5.55
N SER A 136 9.57 -13.10 -4.25
CA SER A 136 8.28 -13.59 -3.74
C SER A 136 7.14 -12.60 -3.88
N ARG A 137 7.45 -11.31 -4.12
CA ARG A 137 6.47 -10.21 -4.14
C ARG A 137 5.68 -10.11 -2.83
N ARG A 138 6.34 -10.41 -1.70
CA ARG A 138 5.77 -10.26 -0.37
C ARG A 138 5.91 -8.82 0.07
N ILE A 139 4.76 -8.17 0.30
CA ILE A 139 4.69 -6.76 0.68
C ILE A 139 3.86 -6.63 1.94
N TYR A 140 4.45 -6.01 2.95
CA TYR A 140 3.77 -5.61 4.16
C TYR A 140 3.37 -4.15 4.06
N LEU A 141 2.10 -3.84 4.32
CA LEU A 141 1.59 -2.48 4.43
C LEU A 141 1.55 -2.11 5.91
N SER A 142 2.32 -1.11 6.30
CA SER A 142 2.37 -0.59 7.68
C SER A 142 2.06 0.91 7.63
N PHE A 143 0.77 1.23 7.55
CA PHE A 143 0.24 2.57 7.46
C PHE A 143 -0.50 2.93 8.75
N ASP A 144 -0.84 4.21 8.93
CA ASP A 144 -1.56 4.67 10.10
C ASP A 144 -2.91 3.94 10.25
N THR A 145 -3.36 3.74 11.49
CA THR A 145 -4.60 3.01 11.78
C THR A 145 -5.86 3.86 11.64
N ASP A 146 -5.73 5.15 11.35
CA ASP A 146 -6.84 6.07 11.15
C ASP A 146 -7.59 5.81 9.82
N SER A 147 -8.68 6.53 9.59
CA SER A 147 -9.50 6.38 8.39
C SER A 147 -8.77 6.73 7.09
N ALA A 148 -7.76 7.60 7.15
CA ALA A 148 -6.94 7.97 5.99
C ALA A 148 -5.96 6.85 5.65
N GLY A 149 -5.25 6.29 6.65
CA GLY A 149 -4.34 5.17 6.50
C GLY A 149 -5.05 3.89 6.06
N GLN A 150 -6.28 3.61 6.54
CA GLN A 150 -7.10 2.50 6.05
C GLN A 150 -7.41 2.64 4.54
N LYS A 151 -7.75 3.84 4.07
CA LYS A 151 -7.96 4.13 2.65
C LYS A 151 -6.65 4.01 1.85
N ALA A 152 -5.53 4.45 2.42
CA ALA A 152 -4.21 4.31 1.81
C ALA A 152 -3.83 2.84 1.67
N THR A 153 -4.07 2.03 2.70
CA THR A 153 -3.87 0.56 2.70
C THR A 153 -4.66 -0.10 1.57
N ALA A 154 -5.97 0.18 1.46
CA ALA A 154 -6.81 -0.40 0.43
C ALA A 154 -6.37 0.01 -0.99
N ARG A 155 -6.04 1.30 -1.19
CA ARG A 155 -5.55 1.82 -2.46
C ARG A 155 -4.19 1.21 -2.82
N GLY A 156 -3.28 1.14 -1.86
CA GLY A 156 -1.96 0.55 -2.03
C GLY A 156 -2.04 -0.91 -2.47
N ALA A 157 -2.85 -1.71 -1.79
CA ALA A 157 -3.06 -3.11 -2.13
C ALA A 157 -3.63 -3.28 -3.55
N SER A 158 -4.59 -2.44 -3.97
CA SER A 158 -5.14 -2.48 -5.34
C SER A 158 -4.07 -2.20 -6.39
N ILE A 159 -3.23 -1.18 -6.19
CA ILE A 159 -2.13 -0.83 -7.11
C ILE A 159 -1.10 -1.97 -7.17
N ILE A 160 -0.75 -2.57 -6.02
CA ILE A 160 0.19 -3.69 -5.96
C ILE A 160 -0.34 -4.88 -6.77
N LYS A 161 -1.59 -5.28 -6.54
CA LYS A 161 -2.24 -6.37 -7.29
C LYS A 161 -2.24 -6.10 -8.80
N GLU A 162 -2.63 -4.89 -9.22
CA GLU A 162 -2.70 -4.49 -10.63
C GLU A 162 -1.33 -4.56 -11.31
N VAL A 163 -0.30 -3.98 -10.69
CA VAL A 163 1.05 -3.96 -11.25
C VAL A 163 1.63 -5.38 -11.37
N PHE A 164 1.50 -6.19 -10.33
CA PHE A 164 2.04 -7.55 -10.38
C PHE A 164 1.26 -8.46 -11.33
N ALA A 165 -0.04 -8.26 -11.51
CA ALA A 165 -0.81 -8.93 -12.55
C ALA A 165 -0.27 -8.63 -13.97
N GLY A 166 0.25 -7.41 -14.20
CA GLY A 166 0.86 -7.00 -15.47
C GLY A 166 2.30 -7.47 -15.69
N LEU A 167 3.05 -7.85 -14.63
CA LEU A 167 4.48 -8.17 -14.72
C LEU A 167 4.80 -9.64 -15.10
N GLY A 168 3.80 -10.51 -15.26
CA GLY A 168 4.00 -11.91 -15.65
C GLY A 168 4.46 -12.84 -14.51
N ASN A 169 4.77 -14.09 -14.85
CA ASN A 169 4.99 -15.19 -13.90
C ASN A 169 6.21 -15.00 -12.99
N VAL A 170 6.04 -15.31 -11.71
CA VAL A 170 7.14 -15.58 -10.77
C VAL A 170 7.54 -17.04 -10.90
N LYS A 171 8.83 -17.33 -11.09
CA LYS A 171 9.34 -18.70 -11.30
C LYS A 171 9.53 -19.51 -10.03
N GLN A 172 9.40 -18.93 -8.83
CA GLN A 172 9.57 -19.63 -7.56
C GLN A 172 8.61 -19.07 -6.52
N PHE A 173 7.72 -19.94 -6.03
CA PHE A 173 6.93 -19.72 -4.82
C PHE A 173 7.51 -20.54 -3.69
N ASP A 174 7.38 -20.05 -2.47
CA ASP A 174 7.54 -20.83 -1.26
C ASP A 174 6.53 -22.00 -1.28
N GLU A 175 6.97 -23.22 -0.99
CA GLU A 175 6.14 -24.41 -1.03
C GLU A 175 4.96 -24.37 -0.03
N SER A 176 5.00 -23.44 0.93
CA SER A 176 3.92 -23.19 1.90
C SER A 176 2.74 -22.40 1.32
N TYR A 177 2.92 -21.73 0.18
CA TYR A 177 1.85 -21.00 -0.51
C TYR A 177 1.37 -21.80 -1.72
N LEU A 178 0.17 -22.35 -1.64
CA LEU A 178 -0.49 -23.05 -2.76
C LEU A 178 -1.24 -22.01 -3.64
N PRO A 179 -0.63 -21.49 -4.71
CA PRO A 179 -1.35 -20.64 -5.64
C PRO A 179 -2.38 -21.49 -6.38
N SER A 180 -3.59 -20.96 -6.54
CA SER A 180 -4.52 -21.55 -7.50
C SER A 180 -3.93 -21.45 -8.91
N SER A 181 -4.30 -22.39 -9.79
CA SER A 181 -3.83 -22.42 -11.19
C SER A 181 -4.05 -21.13 -11.97
N ASP A 182 -4.90 -20.22 -11.45
CA ASP A 182 -5.23 -18.92 -12.04
C ASP A 182 -4.43 -17.76 -11.43
N ASP A 183 -3.71 -17.96 -10.30
CA ASP A 183 -2.91 -16.95 -9.62
C ASP A 183 -1.45 -16.88 -10.12
N LYS A 184 -1.26 -16.99 -11.42
CA LYS A 184 0.07 -16.89 -12.07
C LYS A 184 0.81 -15.58 -11.77
N TYR A 185 0.15 -14.63 -11.13
CA TYR A 185 0.62 -13.27 -10.87
C TYR A 185 0.56 -12.91 -9.37
N ALA A 186 0.43 -13.89 -8.50
CA ALA A 186 0.22 -13.65 -7.09
C ALA A 186 1.34 -12.82 -6.47
N CYS A 187 0.95 -11.83 -5.70
CA CYS A 187 1.76 -11.16 -4.70
C CYS A 187 1.13 -11.45 -3.34
N GLU A 188 1.95 -11.58 -2.32
CA GLU A 188 1.49 -11.71 -0.95
C GLU A 188 1.44 -10.32 -0.31
N ILE A 189 0.24 -9.83 0.00
CA ILE A 189 0.06 -8.55 0.67
C ILE A 189 -0.45 -8.83 2.08
N ARG A 190 0.31 -8.37 3.07
CA ARG A 190 -0.03 -8.44 4.50
C ARG A 190 -0.16 -7.05 5.08
N VAL A 191 -0.89 -6.92 6.18
CA VAL A 191 -1.09 -5.64 6.86
C VAL A 191 -0.52 -5.73 8.27
N ILE A 192 0.48 -4.90 8.56
CA ILE A 192 0.96 -4.70 9.92
C ILE A 192 0.14 -3.55 10.50
N ALA A 193 -0.81 -3.88 11.35
CA ALA A 193 -1.64 -2.90 12.04
C ALA A 193 -1.08 -2.69 13.46
N PRO A 194 -0.46 -1.53 13.75
CA PRO A 194 -0.10 -1.20 15.12
C PRO A 194 -1.31 -1.25 16.05
N PRO A 195 -1.12 -1.47 17.36
CA PRO A 195 -2.20 -1.33 18.32
C PRO A 195 -2.88 0.03 18.22
N GLU A 196 -4.18 0.07 18.55
CA GLU A 196 -5.00 1.28 18.45
C GLU A 196 -4.32 2.49 19.12
N GLY A 197 -4.27 3.61 18.40
CA GLY A 197 -3.69 4.87 18.88
C GLY A 197 -2.18 5.03 18.71
N LYS A 198 -1.46 4.05 18.12
CA LYS A 198 -0.03 4.16 17.79
C LYS A 198 0.19 4.27 16.29
N ASP A 199 1.10 5.16 15.91
CA ASP A 199 1.66 5.14 14.56
C ASP A 199 2.81 4.10 14.46
N PRO A 200 3.27 3.73 13.25
CA PRO A 200 4.34 2.75 13.07
C PRO A 200 5.64 3.11 13.81
N ASP A 201 6.05 4.40 13.84
CA ASP A 201 7.22 4.89 14.56
C ASP A 201 7.09 4.66 16.07
N GLU A 202 5.96 5.07 16.67
CA GLU A 202 5.69 4.87 18.09
C GLU A 202 5.63 3.38 18.45
N PHE A 203 5.05 2.56 17.55
CA PHE A 203 4.94 1.14 17.76
C PHE A 203 6.32 0.47 17.78
N VAL A 204 7.15 0.68 16.76
CA VAL A 204 8.52 0.11 16.71
C VAL A 204 9.32 0.51 17.94
N ARG A 205 9.30 1.79 18.32
CA ARG A 205 10.01 2.27 19.50
C ARG A 205 9.52 1.65 20.81
N SER A 206 8.22 1.37 20.91
CA SER A 206 7.63 0.83 22.14
C SER A 206 7.85 -0.66 22.33
N VAL A 207 7.92 -1.45 21.26
CA VAL A 207 8.01 -2.93 21.34
C VAL A 207 9.41 -3.45 21.03
N GLY A 208 10.23 -2.70 20.30
CA GLY A 208 11.55 -3.12 19.82
C GLY A 208 11.47 -4.03 18.59
N ALA A 209 12.64 -4.31 17.99
CA ALA A 209 12.76 -5.05 16.73
C ALA A 209 12.17 -6.45 16.77
N ASP A 210 12.50 -7.23 17.81
CA ASP A 210 12.09 -8.64 17.89
C ASP A 210 10.58 -8.79 17.99
N ALA A 211 9.93 -7.98 18.84
CA ALA A 211 8.49 -7.99 18.95
C ALA A 211 7.82 -7.48 17.66
N TYR A 212 8.38 -6.47 16.99
CA TYR A 212 7.86 -6.02 15.71
C TYR A 212 7.97 -7.10 14.63
N LYS A 213 9.07 -7.84 14.55
CA LYS A 213 9.23 -8.99 13.64
C LYS A 213 8.19 -10.06 13.90
N MET A 214 7.87 -10.36 15.15
CA MET A 214 6.78 -11.28 15.50
C MET A 214 5.41 -10.76 15.00
N TYR A 215 5.15 -9.45 15.10
CA TYR A 215 3.95 -8.85 14.52
C TYR A 215 3.92 -8.98 13.00
N MET A 216 5.06 -8.78 12.35
CA MET A 216 5.21 -8.94 10.90
C MET A 216 4.93 -10.38 10.46
N GLU A 217 5.51 -11.37 11.14
CA GLU A 217 5.30 -12.79 10.83
C GLU A 217 3.83 -13.22 10.98
N ASN A 218 3.15 -12.67 11.99
CA ASN A 218 1.74 -12.94 12.26
C ASN A 218 0.78 -11.96 11.57
N ALA A 219 1.28 -11.06 10.73
CA ALA A 219 0.45 -10.08 10.05
C ALA A 219 -0.58 -10.78 9.14
N PRO A 220 -1.88 -10.43 9.24
CA PRO A 220 -2.92 -11.02 8.42
C PRO A 220 -2.71 -10.70 6.94
N LEU A 221 -3.19 -11.57 6.07
CA LEU A 221 -3.33 -11.25 4.66
C LEU A 221 -4.25 -10.03 4.49
N PHE A 222 -4.02 -9.25 3.46
CA PHE A 222 -4.84 -8.06 3.20
C PHE A 222 -6.35 -8.39 3.10
N ILE A 223 -6.70 -9.55 2.56
CA ILE A 223 -8.10 -10.01 2.47
C ILE A 223 -8.72 -10.24 3.85
N ASP A 224 -7.97 -10.89 4.76
CA ASP A 224 -8.41 -11.11 6.14
C ASP A 224 -8.62 -9.78 6.85
N PHE A 225 -7.63 -8.88 6.73
CA PHE A 225 -7.71 -7.53 7.30
C PHE A 225 -8.93 -6.75 6.80
N GLN A 226 -9.25 -6.84 5.50
CA GLN A 226 -10.42 -6.17 4.92
C GLN A 226 -11.73 -6.74 5.50
N ILE A 227 -11.87 -8.06 5.50
CA ILE A 227 -13.07 -8.73 6.01
C ILE A 227 -13.25 -8.45 7.49
N ASP A 228 -12.20 -8.59 8.30
CA ASP A 228 -12.24 -8.33 9.74
C ASP A 228 -12.60 -6.87 10.06
N SER A 229 -12.03 -5.93 9.31
CA SER A 229 -12.33 -4.49 9.48
C SER A 229 -13.80 -4.17 9.24
N ILE A 230 -14.42 -4.84 8.27
CA ILE A 230 -15.86 -4.71 8.00
C ILE A 230 -16.66 -5.42 9.10
N LEU A 231 -16.30 -6.66 9.45
CA LEU A 231 -17.01 -7.47 10.45
C LEU A 231 -16.99 -6.87 11.86
N LYS A 232 -16.03 -6.02 12.21
CA LYS A 232 -16.04 -5.24 13.47
C LYS A 232 -17.32 -4.43 13.68
N ASN A 233 -18.03 -4.08 12.61
CA ASN A 233 -19.27 -3.33 12.67
C ASN A 233 -20.54 -4.20 12.57
N LYS A 234 -20.43 -5.52 12.54
CA LYS A 234 -21.56 -6.46 12.30
C LYS A 234 -22.72 -6.29 13.27
N ASP A 235 -22.44 -5.97 14.53
CA ASP A 235 -23.46 -5.85 15.59
C ASP A 235 -24.40 -4.65 15.40
N LYS A 236 -24.06 -3.72 14.50
CA LYS A 236 -24.92 -2.59 14.12
C LYS A 236 -26.04 -3.01 13.16
N PHE A 237 -25.97 -4.21 12.58
CA PHE A 237 -26.91 -4.70 11.57
C PHE A 237 -27.68 -5.89 12.12
N THR A 238 -28.86 -5.63 12.66
CA THR A 238 -29.67 -6.61 13.41
C THR A 238 -30.85 -7.16 12.61
N THR A 239 -31.44 -6.32 11.74
CA THR A 239 -32.55 -6.73 10.89
C THR A 239 -32.11 -7.47 9.65
N PRO A 240 -32.96 -8.33 9.04
CA PRO A 240 -32.63 -9.01 7.79
C PRO A 240 -32.22 -8.06 6.65
N GLN A 241 -32.87 -6.91 6.54
CA GLN A 241 -32.60 -5.90 5.52
C GLN A 241 -31.21 -5.25 5.72
N GLU A 242 -30.89 -4.90 6.98
CA GLU A 242 -29.57 -4.34 7.33
C GLU A 242 -28.48 -5.37 7.08
N LYS A 243 -28.67 -6.65 7.44
CA LYS A 243 -27.71 -7.72 7.15
C LYS A 243 -27.48 -7.88 5.64
N ALA A 244 -28.53 -7.84 4.83
CA ALA A 244 -28.42 -7.90 3.37
C ALA A 244 -27.60 -6.73 2.81
N GLN A 245 -27.86 -5.50 3.29
CA GLN A 245 -27.07 -4.32 2.92
C GLN A 245 -25.60 -4.46 3.36
N PHE A 246 -25.35 -4.95 4.56
CA PHE A 246 -24.00 -5.20 5.07
C PHE A 246 -23.24 -6.23 4.21
N ILE A 247 -23.89 -7.34 3.87
CA ILE A 247 -23.31 -8.37 3.00
C ILE A 247 -22.93 -7.80 1.65
N SER A 248 -23.74 -6.91 1.07
CA SER A 248 -23.46 -6.28 -0.22
C SER A 248 -22.12 -5.53 -0.24
N THR A 249 -21.62 -5.08 0.91
CA THR A 249 -20.29 -4.43 1.02
C THR A 249 -19.14 -5.44 0.98
N LEU A 250 -19.37 -6.69 1.36
CA LEU A 250 -18.39 -7.78 1.35
C LEU A 250 -18.31 -8.52 0.02
N ILE A 251 -19.40 -8.54 -0.75
CA ILE A 251 -19.48 -9.28 -2.01
C ILE A 251 -18.35 -8.89 -3.00
N PRO A 252 -18.06 -7.60 -3.25
CA PRO A 252 -16.97 -7.21 -4.16
C PRO A 252 -15.61 -7.80 -3.73
N ILE A 253 -15.33 -7.84 -2.41
CA ILE A 253 -14.09 -8.37 -1.85
C ILE A 253 -14.02 -9.89 -2.07
N LEU A 254 -15.10 -10.61 -1.77
CA LEU A 254 -15.15 -12.06 -1.95
C LEU A 254 -15.03 -12.48 -3.42
N VAL A 255 -15.54 -11.69 -4.35
CA VAL A 255 -15.44 -11.94 -5.80
C VAL A 255 -14.00 -11.79 -6.31
N GLU A 256 -13.15 -10.98 -5.68
CA GLU A 256 -11.73 -10.88 -6.02
C GLU A 256 -10.97 -12.18 -5.78
N ILE A 257 -11.45 -13.05 -4.88
CA ILE A 257 -10.83 -14.35 -4.59
C ILE A 257 -11.09 -15.29 -5.76
N LYS A 258 -10.07 -15.57 -6.57
CA LYS A 258 -10.22 -16.41 -7.78
C LYS A 258 -10.40 -17.88 -7.44
N ASN A 259 -9.71 -18.38 -6.42
CA ASN A 259 -9.84 -19.76 -5.97
C ASN A 259 -11.22 -20.00 -5.35
N LYS A 260 -12.00 -20.88 -5.96
CA LYS A 260 -13.39 -21.16 -5.56
C LYS A 260 -13.49 -21.81 -4.18
N ILE A 261 -12.49 -22.63 -3.79
CA ILE A 261 -12.46 -23.30 -2.49
C ILE A 261 -12.21 -22.26 -1.40
N ILE A 262 -11.15 -21.45 -1.56
CA ILE A 262 -10.81 -20.36 -0.62
C ILE A 262 -11.98 -19.38 -0.50
N ARG A 263 -12.60 -19.02 -1.62
CA ARG A 263 -13.79 -18.14 -1.62
C ARG A 263 -14.96 -18.74 -0.83
N ALA A 264 -15.18 -20.05 -0.95
CA ALA A 264 -16.24 -20.72 -0.21
C ALA A 264 -15.95 -20.72 1.30
N GLU A 265 -14.70 -20.94 1.71
CA GLU A 265 -14.28 -20.86 3.12
C GLU A 265 -14.50 -19.46 3.69
N TYR A 266 -14.13 -18.40 2.97
CA TYR A 266 -14.41 -17.03 3.40
C TYR A 266 -15.90 -16.72 3.44
N ALA A 267 -16.69 -17.22 2.49
CA ALA A 267 -18.14 -17.07 2.49
C ALA A 267 -18.77 -17.76 3.70
N ASP A 268 -18.29 -18.96 4.07
CA ASP A 268 -18.73 -19.68 5.26
C ASP A 268 -18.37 -18.90 6.54
N MET A 269 -17.15 -18.45 6.68
CA MET A 269 -16.70 -17.64 7.83
C MET A 269 -17.57 -16.38 8.01
N VAL A 270 -17.85 -15.65 6.94
CA VAL A 270 -18.72 -14.47 6.97
C VAL A 270 -20.13 -14.84 7.32
N ALA A 271 -20.67 -15.94 6.77
CA ALA A 271 -22.02 -16.45 7.06
C ALA A 271 -22.18 -16.79 8.54
N GLN A 272 -21.25 -17.54 9.10
CA GLN A 272 -21.23 -17.89 10.53
C GLN A 272 -21.19 -16.63 11.40
N SER A 273 -20.36 -15.65 11.06
CA SER A 273 -20.21 -14.40 11.80
C SER A 273 -21.53 -13.59 11.86
N LEU A 274 -22.39 -13.69 10.85
CA LEU A 274 -23.66 -12.96 10.73
C LEU A 274 -24.89 -13.80 11.09
N GLY A 275 -24.71 -15.08 11.39
CA GLY A 275 -25.79 -16.03 11.68
C GLY A 275 -26.72 -16.23 10.48
N ILE A 276 -26.16 -16.43 9.28
CA ILE A 276 -26.87 -16.70 8.03
C ILE A 276 -26.31 -17.97 7.37
N VAL A 277 -27.03 -18.50 6.37
CA VAL A 277 -26.58 -19.70 5.63
C VAL A 277 -25.55 -19.31 4.56
N PRO A 278 -24.44 -20.08 4.39
CA PRO A 278 -23.40 -19.79 3.41
C PRO A 278 -23.90 -19.71 1.96
N GLU A 279 -24.92 -20.49 1.62
CA GLU A 279 -25.53 -20.51 0.29
C GLU A 279 -26.12 -19.16 -0.12
N ALA A 280 -26.60 -18.36 0.86
CA ALA A 280 -27.09 -17.03 0.58
C ALA A 280 -25.96 -16.11 0.06
N ILE A 281 -24.79 -16.12 0.72
CA ILE A 281 -23.60 -15.35 0.28
C ILE A 281 -23.14 -15.85 -1.07
N MET A 282 -23.01 -17.17 -1.27
CA MET A 282 -22.61 -17.73 -2.54
C MET A 282 -23.59 -17.41 -3.69
N SER A 283 -24.89 -17.29 -3.38
CA SER A 283 -25.89 -16.84 -4.36
C SER A 283 -25.69 -15.39 -4.77
N GLU A 284 -25.43 -14.50 -3.80
CA GLU A 284 -25.12 -13.08 -4.06
C GLU A 284 -23.83 -12.92 -4.86
N ILE A 285 -22.76 -13.67 -4.54
CA ILE A 285 -21.52 -13.71 -5.33
C ILE A 285 -21.82 -14.05 -6.78
N ARG A 286 -22.57 -15.14 -7.04
CA ARG A 286 -22.93 -15.54 -8.41
C ARG A 286 -23.80 -14.49 -9.12
N SER A 287 -24.66 -13.79 -8.39
CA SER A 287 -25.47 -12.72 -8.94
C SER A 287 -24.63 -11.51 -9.33
N TYR A 288 -23.71 -11.12 -8.47
CA TYR A 288 -22.76 -10.03 -8.70
C TYR A 288 -21.87 -10.32 -9.93
N GLU A 289 -21.31 -11.53 -10.03
CA GLU A 289 -20.50 -11.96 -11.17
C GLU A 289 -21.29 -11.89 -12.49
N ARG A 290 -22.55 -12.31 -12.47
CA ARG A 290 -23.43 -12.24 -13.65
C ARG A 290 -23.74 -10.81 -14.08
N MET A 291 -23.96 -9.91 -13.12
CA MET A 291 -24.24 -8.50 -13.42
C MET A 291 -23.01 -7.78 -13.98
N ASN A 292 -21.83 -8.13 -13.52
CA ASN A 292 -20.57 -7.49 -13.90
C ASN A 292 -19.79 -8.24 -14.99
N ALA A 293 -20.33 -9.35 -15.52
CA ALA A 293 -19.68 -10.08 -16.62
C ALA A 293 -19.59 -9.19 -17.88
N PRO A 294 -18.44 -9.20 -18.58
CA PRO A 294 -18.27 -8.48 -19.84
C PRO A 294 -19.40 -8.78 -20.84
N ARG A 295 -19.85 -7.79 -21.57
CA ARG A 295 -20.98 -7.91 -22.52
C ARG A 295 -20.81 -9.04 -23.54
N VAL A 296 -19.57 -9.36 -23.93
CA VAL A 296 -19.21 -10.45 -24.86
C VAL A 296 -19.52 -11.83 -24.26
N GLU A 297 -19.22 -12.08 -22.99
CA GLU A 297 -19.53 -13.36 -22.33
C GLU A 297 -21.04 -13.59 -22.16
N ARG A 298 -21.82 -12.51 -21.98
CA ARG A 298 -23.29 -12.60 -21.91
C ARG A 298 -23.88 -13.08 -23.25
N ILE A 299 -23.33 -12.62 -24.38
CA ILE A 299 -23.78 -13.02 -25.72
C ILE A 299 -23.45 -14.50 -25.98
N VAL A 300 -22.24 -14.96 -25.67
CA VAL A 300 -21.84 -16.36 -25.90
C VAL A 300 -22.65 -17.33 -25.04
N LYS A 301 -22.91 -17.01 -23.76
CA LYS A 301 -23.75 -17.86 -22.88
C LYS A 301 -25.21 -17.94 -23.33
N ASN A 302 -25.75 -16.89 -23.95
CA ASN A 302 -27.11 -16.91 -24.49
C ASN A 302 -27.21 -17.68 -25.81
N VAL A 303 -26.18 -17.65 -26.64
CA VAL A 303 -26.13 -18.41 -27.91
C VAL A 303 -26.00 -19.92 -27.64
N THR A 304 -25.19 -20.32 -26.65
CA THR A 304 -25.06 -21.74 -26.26
C THR A 304 -26.33 -22.30 -25.59
N LYS A 305 -27.07 -21.49 -24.83
CA LYS A 305 -28.36 -21.90 -24.25
C LYS A 305 -29.45 -22.10 -25.29
N ASN A 306 -29.51 -21.25 -26.29
CA ASN A 306 -30.51 -21.39 -27.39
C ASN A 306 -30.23 -22.57 -28.31
N ASN A 307 -28.95 -23.01 -28.46
CA ASN A 307 -28.60 -24.17 -29.26
C ASN A 307 -28.79 -25.51 -28.52
N SER A 308 -29.01 -25.51 -27.18
CA SER A 308 -29.29 -26.73 -26.42
C SER A 308 -30.80 -27.02 -26.25
N VAL A 309 -31.67 -26.11 -26.66
CA VAL A 309 -33.15 -26.29 -26.61
C VAL A 309 -33.75 -26.74 -27.94
N SER A 310 -32.93 -26.85 -29.01
CA SER A 310 -33.34 -27.24 -30.34
C SER A 310 -32.75 -28.59 -30.80
N LYS A 311 -32.65 -29.57 -29.85
CA LYS A 311 -32.39 -30.99 -30.15
C LYS A 311 -33.40 -31.89 -29.44
#